data_845c54fe3b5760b7535644b7afad81e0
#
_entry.id   845c54fe3b5760b7535644b7afad81e0
#
_cell.length_a   1.000
_cell.length_b   1.000
_cell.length_c   1.000
_cell.angle_alpha   90.00
_cell.angle_beta   90.00
_cell.angle_gamma   90.00
#
_symmetry.space_group_name_H-M   'P 1'
#
loop_
_entity.id
_entity.type
_entity.pdbx_description
1 polymer ?
#
loop_
_entity_poly.entity_id
_entity_poly.type
_entity_poly.pdbx_seq_one_letter_code
_entity_poly.pdbx_strand_id
1 'polypeptide(L)'
;DVTNELYPDGTGEQYSFRAMCFRASIGKRITNRLRIGVTGKFIREEIYTTHMQSFAMDIGSNFNTGIFGFVIGMSINNLGPEVKYTGDGLEFECEEEESPTGYCEKIVDSHILPLTFRLGISNEIMGPGKIIDSKYHRFLISVDAINPIDYTLYGAVGMEYNYNDLFFFRGGTHLGHDTADWSLGAGMKLKISDYKFGLDYAYVNYGILNYTHQFGLNFEF
;
A
#
# COMPACT_ATOMS: atom_id res chain seq x y z
N ASP A 1 18.27 18.54 4.83
CA ASP A 1 19.02 19.29 5.84
C ASP A 1 18.05 19.86 6.87
N VAL A 2 18.50 19.94 8.14
CA VAL A 2 17.78 20.66 9.20
C VAL A 2 17.91 22.16 8.94
N THR A 3 16.81 22.91 9.01
CA THR A 3 16.80 24.37 8.86
C THR A 3 16.36 25.04 10.16
N ASN A 4 16.89 26.22 10.44
CA ASN A 4 16.45 27.09 11.53
C ASN A 4 16.45 28.55 11.07
N GLU A 5 16.02 29.48 11.93
CA GLU A 5 15.93 30.91 11.59
C GLU A 5 17.28 31.54 11.20
N LEU A 6 18.39 31.02 11.76
CA LEU A 6 19.76 31.52 11.46
C LEU A 6 20.32 30.91 10.19
N TYR A 7 19.89 29.71 9.82
CA TYR A 7 20.37 28.95 8.66
C TYR A 7 19.17 28.44 7.84
N PRO A 8 18.49 29.31 7.09
CA PRO A 8 17.31 28.92 6.29
C PRO A 8 17.65 27.99 5.12
N ASP A 9 18.90 28.03 4.66
CA ASP A 9 19.39 27.17 3.57
C ASP A 9 19.89 25.79 4.06
N GLY A 10 19.91 25.57 5.37
CA GLY A 10 20.33 24.34 6.01
C GLY A 10 21.47 24.51 7.00
N THR A 11 21.43 23.79 8.11
CA THR A 11 22.48 23.78 9.15
C THR A 11 23.65 22.89 8.78
N GLY A 12 23.55 22.07 7.73
CA GLY A 12 24.46 20.98 7.39
C GLY A 12 24.16 19.66 8.11
N GLU A 13 23.28 19.68 9.10
CA GLU A 13 22.79 18.46 9.72
C GLU A 13 21.72 17.81 8.85
N GLN A 14 21.80 16.48 8.69
CA GLN A 14 20.83 15.71 7.93
C GLN A 14 19.90 14.95 8.87
N TYR A 15 18.63 14.96 8.57
CA TYR A 15 17.66 14.10 9.23
C TYR A 15 17.29 12.92 8.33
N SER A 16 16.91 11.81 8.94
CA SER A 16 16.44 10.63 8.23
C SER A 16 14.96 10.40 8.54
N PHE A 17 14.21 10.00 7.52
CA PHE A 17 12.88 9.42 7.66
C PHE A 17 13.00 7.90 7.57
N ARG A 18 12.37 7.19 8.50
CA ARG A 18 12.28 5.73 8.51
C ARG A 18 10.85 5.31 8.73
N ALA A 19 10.36 4.39 7.89
CA ALA A 19 9.05 3.79 8.07
C ALA A 19 9.18 2.26 8.03
N MET A 20 8.55 1.59 9.00
CA MET A 20 8.47 0.14 9.09
C MET A 20 7.03 -0.31 9.23
N CYS A 21 6.67 -1.39 8.53
CA CYS A 21 5.38 -2.01 8.65
C CYS A 21 5.52 -3.54 8.69
N PHE A 22 5.13 -4.15 9.81
CA PHE A 22 5.01 -5.60 9.92
C PHE A 22 3.55 -5.99 9.70
N ARG A 23 3.32 -7.01 8.86
CA ARG A 23 2.00 -7.49 8.49
C ARG A 23 1.89 -8.99 8.67
N ALA A 24 0.76 -9.44 9.25
CA ALA A 24 0.39 -10.85 9.31
C ALA A 24 -1.04 -11.03 8.81
N SER A 25 -1.27 -11.99 7.94
CA SER A 25 -2.55 -12.17 7.26
C SER A 25 -3.07 -13.59 7.42
N ILE A 26 -4.38 -13.69 7.63
CA ILE A 26 -5.11 -14.96 7.62
C ILE A 26 -6.23 -14.87 6.59
N GLY A 27 -6.32 -15.88 5.72
CA GLY A 27 -7.39 -15.96 4.73
C GLY A 27 -8.10 -17.29 4.80
N LYS A 28 -9.44 -17.28 4.65
CA LYS A 28 -10.27 -18.47 4.67
C LYS A 28 -11.28 -18.47 3.53
N ARG A 29 -11.44 -19.63 2.89
CA ARG A 29 -12.56 -19.86 1.98
C ARG A 29 -13.79 -20.22 2.82
N ILE A 30 -14.80 -19.36 2.79
CA ILE A 30 -16.06 -19.55 3.53
C ILE A 30 -17.01 -20.42 2.72
N THR A 31 -17.11 -20.16 1.41
CA THR A 31 -17.87 -20.97 0.46
C THR A 31 -17.03 -21.21 -0.79
N ASN A 32 -17.55 -22.01 -1.74
CA ASN A 32 -16.89 -22.22 -3.03
C ASN A 32 -16.69 -20.92 -3.82
N ARG A 33 -17.44 -19.87 -3.49
CA ARG A 33 -17.42 -18.58 -4.19
C ARG A 33 -16.89 -17.43 -3.35
N LEU A 34 -16.91 -17.54 -2.00
CA LEU A 34 -16.52 -16.45 -1.09
C LEU A 34 -15.25 -16.80 -0.33
N ARG A 35 -14.28 -15.92 -0.40
CA ARG A 35 -13.06 -15.90 0.41
C ARG A 35 -13.03 -14.61 1.23
N ILE A 36 -12.59 -14.69 2.47
CA ILE A 36 -12.41 -13.55 3.37
C ILE A 36 -10.99 -13.60 3.91
N GLY A 37 -10.38 -12.45 4.07
CA GLY A 37 -9.06 -12.29 4.66
C GLY A 37 -9.04 -11.14 5.66
N VAL A 38 -8.20 -11.30 6.67
CA VAL A 38 -7.90 -10.28 7.66
C VAL A 38 -6.39 -10.16 7.78
N THR A 39 -5.89 -8.94 7.85
CA THR A 39 -4.47 -8.62 8.04
C THR A 39 -4.32 -7.73 9.26
N GLY A 40 -3.50 -8.13 10.22
CA GLY A 40 -3.02 -7.25 11.28
C GLY A 40 -1.73 -6.57 10.84
N LYS A 41 -1.56 -5.30 11.20
CA LYS A 41 -0.39 -4.47 10.89
C LYS A 41 0.14 -3.83 12.16
N PHE A 42 1.46 -3.76 12.27
CA PHE A 42 2.16 -2.87 13.18
C PHE A 42 2.96 -1.88 12.35
N ILE A 43 2.71 -0.59 12.55
CA ILE A 43 3.31 0.51 11.79
C ILE A 43 4.14 1.34 12.75
N ARG A 44 5.37 1.68 12.34
CA ARG A 44 6.24 2.61 13.05
C ARG A 44 6.90 3.55 12.05
N GLU A 45 6.81 4.83 12.33
CA GLU A 45 7.46 5.91 11.57
C GLU A 45 8.31 6.75 12.49
N GLU A 46 9.47 7.12 12.02
CA GLU A 46 10.44 7.95 12.72
C GLU A 46 10.89 9.08 11.79
N ILE A 47 10.77 10.31 12.25
CA ILE A 47 11.24 11.51 11.55
C ILE A 47 12.14 12.27 12.53
N TYR A 48 13.44 12.27 12.25
CA TYR A 48 14.45 12.89 13.13
C TYR A 48 14.35 12.32 14.56
N THR A 49 13.92 13.11 15.53
CA THR A 49 13.74 12.72 16.95
C THR A 49 12.27 12.49 17.34
N THR A 50 11.35 12.57 16.36
CA THR A 50 9.93 12.25 16.59
C THR A 50 9.58 10.88 16.03
N HIS A 51 8.63 10.21 16.67
CA HIS A 51 8.14 8.92 16.22
C HIS A 51 6.64 8.76 16.41
N MET A 52 6.06 7.91 15.59
CA MET A 52 4.69 7.43 15.69
C MET A 52 4.68 5.91 15.61
N GLN A 53 3.83 5.26 16.38
CA GLN A 53 3.57 3.83 16.27
C GLN A 53 2.09 3.53 16.42
N SER A 54 1.61 2.56 15.67
CA SER A 54 0.19 2.17 15.70
C SER A 54 -0.04 0.73 15.24
N PHE A 55 -1.19 0.22 15.62
CA PHE A 55 -1.74 -1.01 15.07
C PHE A 55 -2.87 -0.68 14.11
N ALA A 56 -2.95 -1.42 13.01
CA ALA A 56 -4.03 -1.31 12.05
C ALA A 56 -4.49 -2.70 11.60
N MET A 57 -5.69 -2.77 11.05
CA MET A 57 -6.27 -3.97 10.51
C MET A 57 -6.81 -3.72 9.10
N ASP A 58 -6.60 -4.69 8.21
CA ASP A 58 -7.28 -4.73 6.93
C ASP A 58 -8.26 -5.90 6.91
N ILE A 59 -9.41 -5.67 6.30
CA ILE A 59 -10.43 -6.72 6.07
C ILE A 59 -10.72 -6.72 4.59
N GLY A 60 -10.71 -7.90 3.97
CA GLY A 60 -11.01 -8.04 2.55
C GLY A 60 -11.85 -9.26 2.25
N SER A 61 -12.60 -9.17 1.17
CA SER A 61 -13.36 -10.28 0.63
C SER A 61 -13.18 -10.38 -0.89
N ASN A 62 -13.32 -11.60 -1.39
CA ASN A 62 -13.25 -11.90 -2.80
C ASN A 62 -14.40 -12.85 -3.14
N PHE A 63 -15.32 -12.42 -3.98
CA PHE A 63 -16.52 -13.12 -4.34
C PHE A 63 -16.53 -13.48 -5.84
N ASN A 64 -16.49 -14.77 -6.14
CA ASN A 64 -16.67 -15.26 -7.50
C ASN A 64 -18.18 -15.29 -7.81
N THR A 65 -18.62 -14.46 -8.74
CA THR A 65 -20.03 -14.35 -9.10
C THR A 65 -20.58 -15.65 -9.74
N GLY A 66 -19.71 -16.45 -10.35
CA GLY A 66 -20.08 -17.61 -11.17
C GLY A 66 -20.66 -17.22 -12.53
N ILE A 67 -20.71 -15.94 -12.87
CA ILE A 67 -21.23 -15.41 -14.12
C ILE A 67 -20.06 -14.93 -14.94
N PHE A 68 -19.84 -15.49 -16.13
CA PHE A 68 -18.77 -15.14 -17.09
C PHE A 68 -17.35 -15.00 -16.48
N GLY A 69 -17.11 -15.58 -15.29
CA GLY A 69 -15.79 -15.50 -14.63
C GLY A 69 -15.52 -14.20 -13.88
N PHE A 70 -16.50 -13.32 -13.69
CA PHE A 70 -16.34 -12.11 -12.91
C PHE A 70 -16.11 -12.40 -11.44
N VAL A 71 -15.17 -11.68 -10.87
CA VAL A 71 -14.84 -11.70 -9.46
C VAL A 71 -14.99 -10.30 -8.91
N ILE A 72 -15.70 -10.16 -7.79
CA ILE A 72 -15.87 -8.88 -7.07
C ILE A 72 -14.96 -8.96 -5.84
N GLY A 73 -14.10 -7.95 -5.68
CA GLY A 73 -13.25 -7.75 -4.52
C GLY A 73 -13.69 -6.53 -3.73
N MET A 74 -13.69 -6.63 -2.40
CA MET A 74 -13.92 -5.49 -1.50
C MET A 74 -12.88 -5.52 -0.41
N SER A 75 -12.37 -4.36 -0.01
CA SER A 75 -11.50 -4.25 1.16
C SER A 75 -11.65 -2.92 1.87
N ILE A 76 -11.43 -2.97 3.19
CA ILE A 76 -11.22 -1.82 4.05
C ILE A 76 -9.80 -1.97 4.58
N ASN A 77 -8.97 -0.97 4.37
CA ASN A 77 -7.56 -0.99 4.74
C ASN A 77 -7.27 0.11 5.76
N ASN A 78 -6.30 -0.18 6.65
CA ASN A 78 -5.81 0.73 7.69
C ASN A 78 -6.87 1.12 8.72
N LEU A 79 -7.77 0.19 9.07
CA LEU A 79 -8.68 0.38 10.20
C LEU A 79 -7.88 0.32 11.50
N GLY A 80 -7.74 1.44 12.19
CA GLY A 80 -6.94 1.56 13.41
C GLY A 80 -7.34 2.76 14.26
N PRO A 81 -6.74 2.93 15.45
CA PRO A 81 -6.94 4.11 16.28
C PRO A 81 -6.34 5.35 15.64
N GLU A 82 -6.68 6.50 16.18
CA GLU A 82 -5.98 7.74 15.92
C GLU A 82 -4.52 7.63 16.37
N VAL A 83 -3.63 8.28 15.62
CA VAL A 83 -2.20 8.30 15.84
C VAL A 83 -1.71 9.72 16.12
N LYS A 84 -0.67 9.83 16.91
CA LYS A 84 -0.02 11.09 17.25
C LYS A 84 1.49 10.89 17.19
N TYR A 85 2.21 11.88 16.67
CA TYR A 85 3.67 11.92 16.78
C TYR A 85 4.05 12.40 18.18
N THR A 86 5.10 11.78 18.74
CA THR A 86 5.68 12.10 20.04
C THR A 86 7.21 12.06 19.94
N GLY A 87 7.91 12.72 20.85
CA GLY A 87 9.37 12.70 20.94
C GLY A 87 9.98 14.08 21.09
N ASP A 88 11.27 14.09 21.39
CA ASP A 88 12.05 15.29 21.78
C ASP A 88 12.05 16.39 20.69
N GLY A 89 11.82 16.03 19.43
CA GLY A 89 11.72 16.99 18.32
C GLY A 89 10.48 17.90 18.38
N LEU A 90 9.56 17.64 19.30
CA LEU A 90 8.41 18.49 19.57
C LEU A 90 8.67 19.47 20.74
N GLU A 91 9.78 19.30 21.46
CA GLU A 91 10.18 20.19 22.53
C GLU A 91 10.84 21.44 21.96
N PHE A 92 10.58 22.59 22.58
CA PHE A 92 11.22 23.87 22.28
C PHE A 92 11.43 24.68 23.56
N GLU A 93 12.45 25.54 23.55
CA GLU A 93 12.72 26.46 24.66
C GLU A 93 11.59 27.50 24.73
N CYS A 94 11.05 27.71 25.95
CA CYS A 94 10.05 28.71 26.21
C CYS A 94 10.40 29.47 27.50
N GLU A 95 9.70 30.59 27.78
CA GLU A 95 9.95 31.40 28.95
C GLU A 95 9.58 30.62 30.24
N GLU A 96 10.31 30.86 31.34
CA GLU A 96 10.09 30.20 32.63
C GLU A 96 8.67 30.46 33.21
N GLU A 97 8.01 31.53 32.76
CA GLU A 97 6.61 31.83 33.11
C GLU A 97 5.62 30.83 32.50
N GLU A 98 5.96 30.22 31.38
CA GLU A 98 5.14 29.21 30.65
C GLU A 98 5.45 27.78 31.13
N SER A 99 6.72 27.49 31.47
CA SER A 99 7.13 26.19 31.96
C SER A 99 8.25 26.29 33.01
N PRO A 100 8.09 25.65 34.19
CA PRO A 100 9.13 25.63 35.22
C PRO A 100 10.47 24.98 34.79
N THR A 101 10.46 24.20 33.71
CA THR A 101 11.62 23.54 33.17
C THR A 101 12.29 24.33 32.05
N GLY A 102 11.70 25.44 31.57
CA GLY A 102 12.17 26.20 30.43
C GLY A 102 11.96 25.50 29.08
N TYR A 103 11.23 24.38 29.06
CA TYR A 103 10.86 23.65 27.85
C TYR A 103 9.36 23.47 27.74
N CYS A 104 8.86 23.70 26.55
CA CYS A 104 7.46 23.50 26.18
C CYS A 104 7.38 22.43 25.06
N GLU A 105 6.27 21.73 24.98
CA GLU A 105 6.01 20.75 23.93
C GLU A 105 5.01 21.31 22.93
N LYS A 106 5.32 21.21 21.62
CA LYS A 106 4.37 21.54 20.56
C LYS A 106 3.20 20.58 20.59
N ILE A 107 2.00 21.13 20.62
CA ILE A 107 0.77 20.34 20.52
C ILE A 107 0.66 19.86 19.09
N VAL A 108 0.67 18.54 18.93
CA VAL A 108 0.42 17.86 17.65
C VAL A 108 -0.97 17.26 17.72
N ASP A 109 -1.78 17.54 16.71
CA ASP A 109 -3.11 16.94 16.62
C ASP A 109 -3.02 15.45 16.31
N SER A 110 -3.93 14.67 16.87
CA SER A 110 -4.10 13.28 16.47
C SER A 110 -4.77 13.21 15.09
N HIS A 111 -4.41 12.23 14.30
CA HIS A 111 -5.00 11.96 13.01
C HIS A 111 -5.27 10.47 12.83
N ILE A 112 -6.24 10.16 12.01
CA ILE A 112 -6.53 8.77 11.66
C ILE A 112 -5.53 8.27 10.63
N LEU A 113 -5.22 6.97 10.69
CA LEU A 113 -4.49 6.32 9.60
C LEU A 113 -5.27 6.48 8.28
N PRO A 114 -4.61 6.48 7.11
CA PRO A 114 -5.25 6.67 5.80
C PRO A 114 -6.20 5.48 5.49
N LEU A 115 -7.36 5.52 6.15
CA LEU A 115 -8.42 4.52 5.99
C LEU A 115 -8.91 4.54 4.54
N THR A 116 -8.88 3.40 3.87
CA THR A 116 -9.21 3.31 2.46
C THR A 116 -10.21 2.18 2.23
N PHE A 117 -11.32 2.51 1.60
CA PHE A 117 -12.27 1.54 1.05
C PHE A 117 -11.98 1.28 -0.42
N ARG A 118 -11.97 0.01 -0.83
CA ARG A 118 -11.81 -0.40 -2.23
C ARG A 118 -12.92 -1.37 -2.63
N LEU A 119 -13.44 -1.15 -3.83
CA LEU A 119 -14.36 -2.05 -4.52
C LEU A 119 -13.82 -2.30 -5.91
N GLY A 120 -13.56 -3.56 -6.25
CA GLY A 120 -13.00 -3.93 -7.53
C GLY A 120 -13.78 -5.03 -8.21
N ILE A 121 -13.72 -5.02 -9.54
CA ILE A 121 -14.25 -6.09 -10.39
C ILE A 121 -13.10 -6.54 -11.30
N SER A 122 -12.88 -7.84 -11.36
CA SER A 122 -11.89 -8.43 -12.25
C SER A 122 -12.47 -9.58 -13.06
N ASN A 123 -11.88 -9.80 -14.23
CA ASN A 123 -12.21 -10.92 -15.10
C ASN A 123 -10.94 -11.50 -15.75
N GLU A 124 -10.77 -12.79 -15.68
CA GLU A 124 -9.77 -13.51 -16.43
C GLU A 124 -10.37 -13.92 -17.77
N ILE A 125 -10.02 -13.18 -18.83
CA ILE A 125 -10.57 -13.35 -20.19
C ILE A 125 -9.92 -14.54 -20.90
N MET A 126 -8.61 -14.72 -20.69
CA MET A 126 -7.82 -15.81 -21.25
C MET A 126 -7.27 -16.70 -20.13
N GLY A 127 -7.37 -18.01 -20.30
CA GLY A 127 -6.90 -19.00 -19.33
C GLY A 127 -7.58 -20.34 -19.50
N PRO A 128 -7.25 -21.34 -18.70
CA PRO A 128 -7.91 -22.65 -18.78
C PRO A 128 -9.40 -22.56 -18.48
N GLY A 129 -10.24 -22.96 -19.47
CA GLY A 129 -11.70 -22.93 -19.35
C GLY A 129 -12.31 -21.52 -19.32
N LYS A 130 -11.62 -20.50 -19.81
CA LYS A 130 -12.08 -19.11 -19.92
C LYS A 130 -12.65 -18.81 -21.32
N ILE A 131 -13.03 -17.55 -21.57
CA ILE A 131 -13.57 -17.11 -22.87
C ILE A 131 -12.59 -17.46 -23.98
N ILE A 132 -11.30 -17.20 -23.78
CA ILE A 132 -10.22 -17.65 -24.65
C ILE A 132 -9.50 -18.78 -23.92
N ASP A 133 -9.76 -20.02 -24.33
CA ASP A 133 -9.15 -21.18 -23.68
C ASP A 133 -7.67 -21.29 -24.06
N SER A 134 -6.81 -21.26 -23.05
CA SER A 134 -5.37 -21.41 -23.23
C SER A 134 -4.75 -22.07 -22.01
N LYS A 135 -3.90 -23.05 -22.23
CA LYS A 135 -3.20 -23.77 -21.16
C LYS A 135 -2.05 -22.95 -20.55
N TYR A 136 -1.37 -22.15 -21.37
CA TYR A 136 -0.12 -21.48 -20.98
C TYR A 136 -0.27 -19.99 -20.83
N HIS A 137 -1.31 -19.39 -21.38
CA HIS A 137 -1.51 -17.94 -21.39
C HIS A 137 -2.70 -17.59 -20.51
N ARG A 138 -2.54 -16.59 -19.66
CA ARG A 138 -3.63 -16.00 -18.88
C ARG A 138 -3.62 -14.50 -19.08
N PHE A 139 -4.79 -13.92 -19.19
CA PHE A 139 -4.97 -12.48 -19.28
C PHE A 139 -6.12 -12.05 -18.38
N LEU A 140 -5.81 -11.17 -17.44
CA LEU A 140 -6.73 -10.63 -16.46
C LEU A 140 -6.84 -9.12 -16.65
N ILE A 141 -8.06 -8.61 -16.52
CA ILE A 141 -8.36 -7.17 -16.44
C ILE A 141 -9.06 -6.92 -15.12
N SER A 142 -8.74 -5.79 -14.48
CA SER A 142 -9.41 -5.30 -13.27
C SER A 142 -9.77 -3.83 -13.40
N VAL A 143 -10.87 -3.45 -12.75
CA VAL A 143 -11.30 -2.07 -12.55
C VAL A 143 -11.65 -1.92 -11.08
N ASP A 144 -11.10 -0.91 -10.44
CA ASP A 144 -11.26 -0.65 -9.02
C ASP A 144 -11.75 0.78 -8.79
N ALA A 145 -12.65 0.96 -7.83
CA ALA A 145 -12.99 2.22 -7.22
C ALA A 145 -12.32 2.29 -5.86
N ILE A 146 -11.61 3.36 -5.58
CA ILE A 146 -10.79 3.55 -4.39
C ILE A 146 -11.23 4.84 -3.71
N ASN A 147 -11.67 4.74 -2.47
CA ASN A 147 -12.15 5.86 -1.67
C ASN A 147 -11.34 5.97 -0.36
N PRO A 148 -10.23 6.71 -0.36
CA PRO A 148 -9.53 7.09 0.87
C PRO A 148 -10.37 8.11 1.65
N ILE A 149 -10.24 8.11 2.98
CA ILE A 149 -11.00 9.05 3.82
C ILE A 149 -10.47 10.48 3.73
N ASP A 150 -9.19 10.62 3.41
CA ASP A 150 -8.44 11.88 3.32
C ASP A 150 -8.26 12.38 1.88
N TYR A 151 -8.89 11.73 0.91
CA TYR A 151 -8.79 12.07 -0.50
C TYR A 151 -10.09 11.81 -1.27
N THR A 152 -10.19 12.34 -2.48
CA THR A 152 -11.35 12.13 -3.36
C THR A 152 -11.40 10.69 -3.90
N LEU A 153 -12.61 10.22 -4.19
CA LEU A 153 -12.83 8.95 -4.88
C LEU A 153 -12.15 8.96 -6.24
N TYR A 154 -11.35 7.96 -6.52
CA TYR A 154 -10.72 7.76 -7.83
C TYR A 154 -10.85 6.31 -8.31
N GLY A 155 -10.68 6.11 -9.62
CA GLY A 155 -10.68 4.80 -10.25
C GLY A 155 -9.26 4.28 -10.50
N ALA A 156 -9.15 2.97 -10.70
CA ALA A 156 -7.94 2.35 -11.23
C ALA A 156 -8.33 1.28 -12.24
N VAL A 157 -7.54 1.16 -13.30
CA VAL A 157 -7.66 0.09 -14.30
C VAL A 157 -6.33 -0.63 -14.38
N GLY A 158 -6.37 -1.96 -14.32
CA GLY A 158 -5.19 -2.80 -14.36
C GLY A 158 -5.36 -3.98 -15.30
N MET A 159 -4.24 -4.45 -15.83
CA MET A 159 -4.14 -5.68 -16.60
C MET A 159 -2.93 -6.49 -16.17
N GLU A 160 -3.08 -7.80 -16.23
CA GLU A 160 -1.99 -8.74 -16.02
C GLU A 160 -2.01 -9.79 -17.12
N TYR A 161 -0.86 -9.98 -17.76
CA TYR A 161 -0.60 -11.10 -18.64
C TYR A 161 0.37 -12.06 -17.96
N ASN A 162 0.00 -13.34 -17.90
CA ASN A 162 0.80 -14.40 -17.31
C ASN A 162 1.10 -15.46 -18.37
N TYR A 163 2.36 -15.82 -18.48
CA TYR A 163 2.83 -16.89 -19.34
C TYR A 163 3.33 -18.07 -18.51
N ASN A 164 2.63 -19.20 -18.63
CA ASN A 164 2.98 -20.50 -18.02
C ASN A 164 3.15 -20.47 -16.50
N ASP A 165 2.46 -19.55 -15.79
CA ASP A 165 2.62 -19.28 -14.36
C ASP A 165 4.08 -18.95 -13.94
N LEU A 166 4.93 -18.61 -14.91
CA LEU A 166 6.34 -18.32 -14.75
C LEU A 166 6.64 -16.83 -14.89
N PHE A 167 6.14 -16.19 -15.96
CA PHE A 167 6.38 -14.77 -16.23
C PHE A 167 5.08 -13.97 -16.14
N PHE A 168 5.16 -12.82 -15.49
CA PHE A 168 4.04 -11.92 -15.28
C PHE A 168 4.39 -10.54 -15.80
N PHE A 169 3.52 -9.95 -16.61
CA PHE A 169 3.61 -8.58 -17.08
C PHE A 169 2.36 -7.86 -16.64
N ARG A 170 2.53 -6.70 -15.99
CA ARG A 170 1.44 -5.93 -15.40
C ARG A 170 1.49 -4.49 -15.89
N GLY A 171 0.34 -3.91 -16.06
CA GLY A 171 0.21 -2.49 -16.37
C GLY A 171 -1.06 -1.95 -15.75
N GLY A 172 -1.03 -0.68 -15.37
CA GLY A 172 -2.20 -0.04 -14.80
C GLY A 172 -2.10 1.48 -14.79
N THR A 173 -3.24 2.11 -14.61
CA THR A 173 -3.36 3.56 -14.49
C THR A 173 -4.43 3.91 -13.47
N HIS A 174 -4.26 5.09 -12.84
CA HIS A 174 -5.28 5.70 -12.01
C HIS A 174 -6.08 6.73 -12.80
N LEU A 175 -7.37 6.80 -12.55
CA LEU A 175 -8.32 7.71 -13.20
C LEU A 175 -8.87 8.66 -12.15
N GLY A 176 -8.59 9.97 -12.32
CA GLY A 176 -9.03 10.99 -11.38
C GLY A 176 -8.15 11.10 -10.12
N HIS A 177 -6.91 10.64 -10.18
CA HIS A 177 -5.90 10.86 -9.15
C HIS A 177 -4.93 11.95 -9.60
N ASP A 178 -4.58 12.90 -8.72
CA ASP A 178 -3.82 14.09 -9.10
C ASP A 178 -2.35 13.81 -9.44
N THR A 179 -1.76 12.78 -8.84
CA THR A 179 -0.33 12.50 -8.95
C THR A 179 -0.01 11.11 -9.49
N ALA A 180 -0.76 10.07 -9.06
CA ALA A 180 -0.50 8.71 -9.52
C ALA A 180 -1.06 8.53 -10.93
N ASP A 181 -0.17 8.27 -11.91
CA ASP A 181 -0.51 8.23 -13.33
C ASP A 181 -0.57 6.76 -13.81
N TRP A 182 0.52 6.23 -14.29
CA TRP A 182 0.58 4.87 -14.80
C TRP A 182 1.70 4.05 -14.16
N SER A 183 1.57 2.75 -14.21
CA SER A 183 2.57 1.82 -13.70
C SER A 183 2.76 0.63 -14.63
N LEU A 184 3.99 0.14 -14.68
CA LEU A 184 4.35 -1.09 -15.38
C LEU A 184 5.11 -2.01 -14.43
N GLY A 185 4.86 -3.30 -14.53
CA GLY A 185 5.53 -4.29 -13.71
C GLY A 185 5.86 -5.56 -14.48
N ALA A 186 6.91 -6.22 -14.04
CA ALA A 186 7.27 -7.55 -14.50
C ALA A 186 7.59 -8.43 -13.30
N GLY A 187 7.25 -9.71 -13.39
CA GLY A 187 7.53 -10.67 -12.33
C GLY A 187 7.91 -12.03 -12.89
N MET A 188 8.62 -12.79 -12.10
CA MET A 188 8.95 -14.18 -12.39
C MET A 188 8.69 -15.03 -11.15
N LYS A 189 8.06 -16.20 -11.35
CA LYS A 189 7.77 -17.14 -10.26
C LYS A 189 8.36 -18.51 -10.60
N LEU A 190 9.35 -18.94 -9.84
CA LEU A 190 10.01 -20.24 -10.00
C LEU A 190 9.46 -21.22 -8.97
N LYS A 191 9.10 -22.42 -9.42
CA LYS A 191 8.74 -23.54 -8.55
C LYS A 191 9.89 -24.52 -8.51
N ILE A 192 10.47 -24.75 -7.31
CA ILE A 192 11.54 -25.69 -7.06
C ILE A 192 11.06 -26.65 -5.98
N SER A 193 10.69 -27.86 -6.35
CA SER A 193 10.04 -28.84 -5.48
C SER A 193 8.73 -28.27 -4.90
N ASP A 194 8.62 -28.21 -3.58
CA ASP A 194 7.44 -27.66 -2.87
C ASP A 194 7.54 -26.16 -2.60
N TYR A 195 8.69 -25.55 -2.87
CA TYR A 195 8.94 -24.13 -2.66
C TYR A 195 8.68 -23.32 -3.92
N LYS A 196 8.15 -22.11 -3.75
CA LYS A 196 7.99 -21.15 -4.85
C LYS A 196 8.71 -19.85 -4.49
N PHE A 197 9.50 -19.37 -5.41
CA PHE A 197 10.23 -18.10 -5.33
C PHE A 197 9.66 -17.15 -6.35
N GLY A 198 9.27 -15.96 -5.90
CA GLY A 198 8.82 -14.89 -6.77
C GLY A 198 9.75 -13.69 -6.67
N LEU A 199 10.06 -13.12 -7.83
CA LEU A 199 10.74 -11.84 -7.98
C LEU A 199 9.82 -10.93 -8.77
N ASP A 200 9.50 -9.78 -8.22
CA ASP A 200 8.67 -8.77 -8.85
C ASP A 200 9.42 -7.44 -8.93
N TYR A 201 9.22 -6.73 -10.02
CA TYR A 201 9.68 -5.37 -10.23
C TYR A 201 8.51 -4.52 -10.71
N ALA A 202 8.41 -3.30 -10.21
CA ALA A 202 7.46 -2.31 -10.70
C ALA A 202 8.12 -0.94 -10.86
N TYR A 203 7.75 -0.27 -11.93
CA TYR A 203 7.99 1.13 -12.20
C TYR A 203 6.67 1.88 -12.07
N VAL A 204 6.63 2.90 -11.22
CA VAL A 204 5.43 3.70 -10.96
C VAL A 204 5.75 5.16 -11.24
N ASN A 205 4.99 5.77 -12.15
CA ASN A 205 5.08 7.19 -12.47
C ASN A 205 4.09 7.96 -11.59
N TYR A 206 4.59 8.96 -10.88
CA TYR A 206 3.80 9.88 -10.05
C TYR A 206 3.70 11.29 -10.66
N GLY A 207 3.85 11.41 -11.97
CA GLY A 207 3.76 12.70 -12.67
C GLY A 207 4.79 13.71 -12.15
N ILE A 208 4.32 14.79 -11.54
CA ILE A 208 5.18 15.86 -11.00
C ILE A 208 6.09 15.41 -9.84
N LEU A 209 5.77 14.34 -9.16
CA LEU A 209 6.57 13.75 -8.07
C LEU A 209 7.62 12.74 -8.58
N ASN A 210 7.85 12.69 -9.91
CA ASN A 210 8.75 11.75 -10.55
C ASN A 210 8.27 10.28 -10.47
N TYR A 211 9.19 9.35 -10.36
CA TYR A 211 8.92 7.92 -10.43
C TYR A 211 9.56 7.16 -9.28
N THR A 212 9.05 5.98 -9.02
CA THR A 212 9.64 5.04 -8.05
C THR A 212 9.90 3.67 -8.67
N HIS A 213 10.93 3.01 -8.18
CA HIS A 213 11.23 1.62 -8.47
C HIS A 213 10.89 0.78 -7.25
N GLN A 214 10.13 -0.28 -7.45
CA GLN A 214 9.73 -1.20 -6.38
C GLN A 214 10.21 -2.60 -6.71
N PHE A 215 10.83 -3.27 -5.72
CA PHE A 215 11.27 -4.65 -5.82
C PHE A 215 10.55 -5.48 -4.77
N GLY A 216 10.07 -6.65 -5.17
CA GLY A 216 9.39 -7.59 -4.30
C GLY A 216 10.04 -8.98 -4.38
N LEU A 217 10.24 -9.60 -3.22
CA LEU A 217 10.64 -10.99 -3.09
C LEU A 217 9.52 -11.75 -2.38
N ASN A 218 9.07 -12.84 -2.96
CA ASN A 218 8.05 -13.70 -2.41
C ASN A 218 8.59 -15.10 -2.22
N PHE A 219 8.27 -15.69 -1.09
CA PHE A 219 8.62 -17.06 -0.77
C PHE A 219 7.37 -17.78 -0.26
N GLU A 220 7.01 -18.91 -0.91
CA GLU A 220 5.89 -19.78 -0.51
C GLU A 220 6.43 -21.18 -0.22
N PHE A 221 5.98 -21.80 0.85
CA PHE A 221 6.32 -23.18 1.29
C PHE A 221 5.06 -23.97 1.60
#